data_5245125925bb3f631c84ff23c00dbc68
#
_entry.id   5245125925bb3f631c84ff23c00dbc68
#
_cell.length_a   1.000
_cell.length_b   1.000
_cell.length_c   1.000
_cell.angle_alpha   90.00
_cell.angle_beta   90.00
_cell.angle_gamma   90.00
#
_symmetry.space_group_name_H-M   'P 1'
#
loop_
_entity.id
_entity.type
_entity.pdbx_description
1 polymer ?
#
loop_
_entity_poly.entity_id
_entity_poly.type
_entity_poly.pdbx_seq_one_letter_code
_entity_poly.pdbx_strand_id
1 'polypeptide(L)'
;MVTEPSRLDWQKDNSGELNAMEIGAIRQFITHLWKLYAGQSSKAAKAKIIDAVVITLQCHRKSAIRLLSGSSAPELRRKSGNRKAKYTEEDVNWLVKVWRSMGKICSERIVAALEDWIPSLCLKLGLPRRVAEKLLQMSASTMDRKLASFRRRDMRRENTGTVPSLYTEIPLKPLGVRVTEPGFIEIDTVAHCGGSLSGTFVWTLTATDIFTNMTFCRAVYGKSAPGIVDALGHLEGMFPFQVHTFWFDNGTEFINEEVCEAFKRREDLPIRIERSRPYRKNDQAHVEEKNWTHVRQLFGYERIDNPKAVAIMNRIYERAWCPLHNFYLPQSKTIEKSRIGARIRRKIDKPQTPFHRLQQTG
;
A
#
# COMPACT_ATOMS: atom_id res chain seq x y z
N MET A 1 32.61 -4.32 -14.93
CA MET A 1 31.36 -4.16 -14.14
C MET A 1 31.76 -3.97 -12.69
N VAL A 2 31.71 -2.76 -12.19
CA VAL A 2 32.05 -2.43 -10.79
C VAL A 2 30.74 -2.32 -10.05
N THR A 3 30.50 -3.27 -9.16
CA THR A 3 29.33 -3.29 -8.27
C THR A 3 29.48 -2.16 -7.24
N GLU A 4 28.47 -1.29 -7.14
CA GLU A 4 28.39 -0.25 -6.11
C GLU A 4 28.34 -0.87 -4.71
N PRO A 5 29.16 -0.41 -3.75
CA PRO A 5 29.00 -0.77 -2.34
C PRO A 5 27.99 0.15 -1.69
N SER A 6 26.78 -0.33 -1.51
CA SER A 6 25.77 0.29 -0.65
C SER A 6 25.98 -0.18 0.79
N ARG A 7 26.20 0.77 1.68
CA ARG A 7 26.37 0.69 3.14
C ARG A 7 27.77 0.46 3.65
N LEU A 8 28.15 1.27 4.66
CA LEU A 8 29.24 1.06 5.59
C LEU A 8 29.02 -0.22 6.42
N ASP A 9 29.26 -1.36 5.81
CA ASP A 9 29.49 -2.60 6.51
C ASP A 9 30.99 -2.69 6.76
N TRP A 10 31.39 -2.30 7.94
CA TRP A 10 32.73 -2.60 8.44
C TRP A 10 32.87 -4.13 8.45
N GLN A 11 33.91 -4.65 7.81
CA GLN A 11 34.23 -6.06 7.93
C GLN A 11 34.40 -6.37 9.42
N LYS A 12 33.49 -7.17 9.93
CA LYS A 12 33.57 -7.72 11.27
C LYS A 12 34.61 -8.82 11.21
N ASP A 13 35.60 -8.76 12.11
CA ASP A 13 36.30 -9.97 12.47
C ASP A 13 35.32 -10.96 13.08
N ASN A 14 35.74 -12.22 13.26
CA ASN A 14 34.88 -13.28 13.80
C ASN A 14 34.34 -13.02 15.21
N SER A 15 34.75 -11.93 15.89
CA SER A 15 34.28 -11.50 17.22
C SER A 15 33.30 -10.34 17.17
N GLY A 16 33.17 -9.64 16.03
CA GLY A 16 32.19 -8.58 15.82
C GLY A 16 32.47 -7.24 16.52
N GLU A 17 33.63 -7.07 17.12
CA GLU A 17 34.04 -5.85 17.83
C GLU A 17 35.34 -5.27 17.24
N LEU A 18 35.30 -3.98 16.84
CA LEU A 18 36.51 -3.21 16.54
C LEU A 18 37.26 -2.94 17.85
N ASN A 19 38.54 -3.29 17.90
CA ASN A 19 39.42 -3.06 19.04
C ASN A 19 39.40 -1.56 19.41
N ALA A 20 39.35 -1.24 20.70
CA ALA A 20 39.33 0.15 21.22
C ALA A 20 40.54 0.96 20.75
N MET A 21 41.69 0.33 20.48
CA MET A 21 42.86 0.97 19.90
C MET A 21 42.66 1.40 18.46
N GLU A 22 41.99 0.61 17.64
CA GLU A 22 41.69 0.97 16.23
C GLU A 22 40.74 2.15 16.16
N ILE A 23 39.72 2.21 17.02
CA ILE A 23 38.79 3.32 17.11
C ILE A 23 39.51 4.60 17.52
N GLY A 24 40.47 4.52 18.41
CA GLY A 24 41.33 5.66 18.83
C GLY A 24 42.17 6.22 17.68
N ALA A 25 42.83 5.34 16.95
CA ALA A 25 43.64 5.70 15.78
C ALA A 25 42.80 6.32 14.66
N ILE A 26 41.62 5.76 14.37
CA ILE A 26 40.67 6.30 13.38
C ILE A 26 40.22 7.71 13.80
N ARG A 27 39.94 7.95 15.08
CA ARG A 27 39.56 9.27 15.60
C ARG A 27 40.67 10.30 15.41
N GLN A 28 41.90 9.96 15.79
CA GLN A 28 43.05 10.84 15.61
C GLN A 28 43.27 11.18 14.14
N PHE A 29 43.19 10.17 13.27
CA PHE A 29 43.32 10.35 11.83
C PHE A 29 42.22 11.28 11.25
N ILE A 30 40.95 11.07 11.58
CA ILE A 30 39.85 11.90 11.10
C ILE A 30 39.98 13.34 11.67
N THR A 31 40.35 13.51 12.93
CA THR A 31 40.55 14.81 13.53
C THR A 31 41.70 15.58 12.87
N HIS A 32 42.79 14.89 12.52
CA HIS A 32 43.89 15.47 11.78
C HIS A 32 43.49 15.92 10.37
N LEU A 33 42.81 15.05 9.62
CA LEU A 33 42.33 15.39 8.28
C LEU A 33 41.27 16.49 8.28
N TRP A 34 40.44 16.57 9.30
CA TRP A 34 39.46 17.65 9.48
C TRP A 34 40.18 19.03 9.66
N LYS A 35 41.23 19.09 10.51
CA LYS A 35 42.04 20.30 10.67
C LYS A 35 42.72 20.72 9.36
N LEU A 36 43.29 19.74 8.63
CA LEU A 36 43.90 20.00 7.32
C LEU A 36 42.86 20.50 6.30
N TYR A 37 41.69 19.92 6.27
CA TYR A 37 40.60 20.31 5.36
C TYR A 37 40.08 21.70 5.64
N ALA A 38 39.92 22.07 6.94
CA ALA A 38 39.49 23.40 7.36
C ALA A 38 40.49 24.49 6.98
N GLY A 39 41.80 24.21 7.04
CA GLY A 39 42.86 25.13 6.69
C GLY A 39 43.13 25.32 5.19
N GLN A 40 42.49 24.49 4.32
CA GLN A 40 42.72 24.57 2.87
C GLN A 40 41.76 25.55 2.18
N SER A 41 42.31 26.45 1.35
CA SER A 41 41.50 27.31 0.45
C SER A 41 41.30 26.69 -0.94
N SER A 42 42.25 25.85 -1.42
CA SER A 42 42.24 25.23 -2.72
C SER A 42 41.24 24.08 -2.83
N LYS A 43 40.37 24.10 -3.85
CA LYS A 43 39.45 22.99 -4.16
C LYS A 43 40.19 21.66 -4.46
N ALA A 44 41.35 21.75 -5.15
CA ALA A 44 42.16 20.57 -5.49
C ALA A 44 42.79 19.93 -4.24
N ALA A 45 43.27 20.72 -3.30
CA ALA A 45 43.80 20.23 -2.03
C ALA A 45 42.69 19.60 -1.18
N LYS A 46 41.52 20.23 -1.09
CA LYS A 46 40.35 19.67 -0.41
C LYS A 46 39.90 18.32 -1.03
N ALA A 47 39.94 18.21 -2.36
CA ALA A 47 39.59 16.96 -3.02
C ALA A 47 40.53 15.82 -2.63
N LYS A 48 41.84 16.04 -2.57
CA LYS A 48 42.82 15.01 -2.14
C LYS A 48 42.56 14.55 -0.69
N ILE A 49 42.20 15.46 0.22
CA ILE A 49 41.86 15.09 1.60
C ILE A 49 40.57 14.27 1.67
N ILE A 50 39.55 14.62 0.87
CA ILE A 50 38.32 13.85 0.77
C ILE A 50 38.61 12.44 0.25
N ASP A 51 39.46 12.32 -0.80
CA ASP A 51 39.83 11.02 -1.37
C ASP A 51 40.59 10.15 -0.36
N ALA A 52 41.51 10.74 0.42
CA ALA A 52 42.18 10.03 1.51
C ALA A 52 41.18 9.46 2.54
N VAL A 53 40.14 10.24 2.94
CA VAL A 53 39.09 9.76 3.84
C VAL A 53 38.27 8.65 3.19
N VAL A 54 37.91 8.78 1.91
CA VAL A 54 37.15 7.78 1.17
C VAL A 54 37.91 6.44 1.12
N ILE A 55 39.19 6.48 0.79
CA ILE A 55 40.05 5.28 0.69
C ILE A 55 40.22 4.64 2.07
N THR A 56 40.57 5.42 3.08
CA THR A 56 40.91 4.88 4.42
C THR A 56 39.68 4.37 5.16
N LEU A 57 38.53 5.08 5.05
CA LEU A 57 37.30 4.71 5.73
C LEU A 57 36.33 3.88 4.86
N GLN A 58 36.71 3.60 3.60
CA GLN A 58 35.88 2.89 2.61
C GLN A 58 34.44 3.44 2.57
N CYS A 59 34.28 4.78 2.66
CA CYS A 59 32.99 5.42 2.73
C CYS A 59 32.65 6.18 1.44
N HIS A 60 31.37 6.40 1.19
CA HIS A 60 30.93 7.19 0.04
C HIS A 60 31.43 8.64 0.15
N ARG A 61 31.86 9.25 -0.98
CA ARG A 61 32.42 10.62 -1.04
C ARG A 61 31.55 11.68 -0.33
N LYS A 62 30.23 11.62 -0.46
CA LYS A 62 29.30 12.52 0.25
C LYS A 62 29.37 12.37 1.78
N SER A 63 29.69 11.18 2.29
CA SER A 63 29.86 10.93 3.73
C SER A 63 31.19 11.50 4.22
N ALA A 64 32.27 11.36 3.45
CA ALA A 64 33.56 11.97 3.71
C ALA A 64 33.45 13.51 3.74
N ILE A 65 32.74 14.12 2.78
CA ILE A 65 32.49 15.57 2.77
C ILE A 65 31.74 16.00 4.03
N ARG A 66 30.67 15.29 4.43
CA ARG A 66 29.91 15.62 5.66
C ARG A 66 30.76 15.50 6.93
N LEU A 67 31.66 14.54 6.98
CA LEU A 67 32.59 14.35 8.08
C LEU A 67 33.57 15.52 8.22
N LEU A 68 34.06 16.05 7.09
CA LEU A 68 35.10 17.09 7.05
C LEU A 68 34.53 18.52 7.07
N SER A 69 33.26 18.74 6.69
CA SER A 69 32.65 20.10 6.60
C SER A 69 31.95 20.55 7.85
N GLY A 70 31.96 19.78 8.93
CA GLY A 70 31.40 20.19 10.23
C GLY A 70 32.13 21.34 10.89
N SER A 71 31.41 22.15 11.68
CA SER A 71 31.99 23.28 12.44
C SER A 71 32.87 22.86 13.62
N SER A 72 32.83 21.59 14.01
CA SER A 72 33.69 21.00 15.06
C SER A 72 34.30 19.69 14.56
N ALA A 73 35.37 19.25 15.20
CA ALA A 73 35.99 17.95 14.90
C ALA A 73 34.93 16.84 15.01
N PRO A 74 34.87 15.93 14.03
CA PRO A 74 33.83 14.89 14.02
C PRO A 74 34.01 13.98 15.22
N GLU A 75 33.04 14.01 16.13
CA GLU A 75 32.89 12.96 17.15
C GLU A 75 32.37 11.71 16.49
N LEU A 76 33.17 10.65 16.41
CA LEU A 76 32.69 9.34 16.18
C LEU A 76 31.78 8.95 17.34
N ARG A 77 30.47 9.16 17.19
CA ARG A 77 29.50 8.78 18.22
C ARG A 77 29.71 7.29 18.51
N ARG A 78 30.11 6.99 19.75
CA ARG A 78 29.94 5.63 20.27
C ARG A 78 28.51 5.21 19.97
N LYS A 79 28.30 4.03 19.38
CA LYS A 79 26.97 3.41 19.38
C LYS A 79 26.46 3.57 20.81
N SER A 80 25.38 4.31 20.99
CA SER A 80 24.78 4.52 22.31
C SER A 80 24.59 3.13 22.90
N GLY A 81 25.18 2.90 24.08
CA GLY A 81 25.21 1.62 24.70
C GLY A 81 23.81 1.02 24.77
N ASN A 82 23.74 -0.31 24.73
CA ASN A 82 22.56 -1.16 24.68
C ASN A 82 21.40 -0.60 25.55
N ARG A 83 20.58 0.31 24.98
CA ARG A 83 19.26 0.58 25.56
C ARG A 83 18.50 -0.73 25.45
N LYS A 84 18.16 -1.35 26.58
CA LYS A 84 17.30 -2.53 26.63
C LYS A 84 16.15 -2.31 25.64
N ALA A 85 15.99 -3.21 24.69
CA ALA A 85 14.97 -3.08 23.67
C ALA A 85 13.61 -2.99 24.37
N LYS A 86 12.87 -1.88 24.15
CA LYS A 86 11.54 -1.66 24.76
C LYS A 86 10.56 -2.79 24.42
N TYR A 87 10.75 -3.42 23.25
CA TYR A 87 9.90 -4.49 22.74
C TYR A 87 10.72 -5.76 22.54
N THR A 88 10.29 -6.85 23.17
CA THR A 88 10.91 -8.16 23.12
C THR A 88 10.58 -8.89 21.82
N GLU A 89 11.24 -10.01 21.57
CA GLU A 89 10.93 -10.89 20.43
C GLU A 89 9.50 -11.46 20.54
N GLU A 90 9.03 -11.77 21.74
CA GLU A 90 7.64 -12.17 22.00
C GLU A 90 6.64 -11.09 21.54
N ASP A 91 6.88 -9.81 21.88
CA ASP A 91 6.03 -8.69 21.47
C ASP A 91 6.00 -8.56 19.93
N VAL A 92 7.13 -8.80 19.25
CA VAL A 92 7.21 -8.78 17.78
C VAL A 92 6.48 -9.97 17.16
N ASN A 93 6.59 -11.16 17.72
CA ASN A 93 5.88 -12.35 17.24
C ASN A 93 4.36 -12.16 17.35
N TRP A 94 3.89 -11.54 18.42
CA TRP A 94 2.47 -11.16 18.55
C TRP A 94 2.07 -10.07 17.57
N LEU A 95 2.90 -9.05 17.36
CA LEU A 95 2.65 -8.04 16.34
C LEU A 95 2.48 -8.65 14.93
N VAL A 96 3.28 -9.67 14.58
CA VAL A 96 3.15 -10.39 13.31
C VAL A 96 1.83 -11.15 13.22
N LYS A 97 1.38 -11.82 14.31
CA LYS A 97 0.08 -12.49 14.34
C LYS A 97 -1.06 -11.50 14.16
N VAL A 98 -1.03 -10.38 14.89
CA VAL A 98 -2.00 -9.28 14.77
C VAL A 98 -2.01 -8.73 13.35
N TRP A 99 -0.86 -8.38 12.79
CA TRP A 99 -0.73 -7.88 11.43
C TRP A 99 -1.33 -8.83 10.37
N ARG A 100 -1.09 -10.14 10.52
CA ARG A 100 -1.68 -11.16 9.64
C ARG A 100 -3.19 -11.25 9.78
N SER A 101 -3.71 -11.22 11.02
CA SER A 101 -5.15 -11.27 11.29
C SER A 101 -5.90 -10.06 10.77
N MET A 102 -5.24 -8.89 10.72
CA MET A 102 -5.77 -7.66 10.14
C MET A 102 -5.55 -7.56 8.62
N GLY A 103 -5.26 -8.67 7.92
CA GLY A 103 -5.09 -8.66 6.47
C GLY A 103 -3.82 -7.96 5.98
N LYS A 104 -2.74 -7.96 6.78
CA LYS A 104 -1.42 -7.42 6.43
C LYS A 104 -1.43 -5.93 6.06
N ILE A 105 -2.34 -5.14 6.62
CA ILE A 105 -2.46 -3.70 6.38
C ILE A 105 -1.20 -2.93 6.85
N CYS A 106 -1.06 -1.67 6.40
CA CYS A 106 0.05 -0.80 6.81
C CYS A 106 -0.04 -0.43 8.30
N SER A 107 1.09 -0.05 8.89
CA SER A 107 1.19 0.15 10.34
C SER A 107 0.35 1.33 10.85
N GLU A 108 0.16 2.38 10.05
CA GLU A 108 -0.74 3.49 10.39
C GLU A 108 -2.19 3.01 10.58
N ARG A 109 -2.64 2.10 9.71
CA ARG A 109 -3.98 1.52 9.79
C ARG A 109 -4.11 0.55 10.96
N ILE A 110 -3.04 -0.21 11.29
CA ILE A 110 -3.01 -1.05 12.49
C ILE A 110 -3.19 -0.19 13.73
N VAL A 111 -2.40 0.87 13.88
CA VAL A 111 -2.49 1.78 15.05
C VAL A 111 -3.89 2.37 15.18
N ALA A 112 -4.51 2.76 14.06
CA ALA A 112 -5.85 3.36 14.06
C ALA A 112 -6.98 2.39 14.46
N ALA A 113 -6.81 1.08 14.21
CA ALA A 113 -7.83 0.08 14.47
C ALA A 113 -7.55 -0.78 15.71
N LEU A 114 -6.33 -0.73 16.26
CA LEU A 114 -5.85 -1.71 17.22
C LEU A 114 -6.70 -1.73 18.50
N GLU A 115 -7.13 -0.57 18.97
CA GLU A 115 -7.95 -0.45 20.19
C GLU A 115 -9.26 -1.22 20.06
N ASP A 116 -9.96 -1.05 18.94
CA ASP A 116 -11.22 -1.74 18.64
C ASP A 116 -11.04 -3.25 18.43
N TRP A 117 -9.86 -3.66 17.96
CA TRP A 117 -9.57 -5.05 17.66
C TRP A 117 -9.09 -5.87 18.86
N ILE A 118 -8.52 -5.24 19.88
CA ILE A 118 -7.95 -5.93 21.05
C ILE A 118 -8.92 -6.92 21.70
N PRO A 119 -10.21 -6.59 21.97
CA PRO A 119 -11.12 -7.55 22.59
C PRO A 119 -11.25 -8.85 21.78
N SER A 120 -11.40 -8.73 20.46
CA SER A 120 -11.47 -9.89 19.57
C SER A 120 -10.15 -10.66 19.47
N LEU A 121 -9.01 -9.97 19.46
CA LEU A 121 -7.69 -10.58 19.42
C LEU A 121 -7.37 -11.35 20.71
N CYS A 122 -7.75 -10.81 21.86
CA CYS A 122 -7.61 -11.50 23.13
C CYS A 122 -8.48 -12.76 23.17
N LEU A 123 -9.74 -12.67 22.74
CA LEU A 123 -10.68 -13.78 22.75
C LEU A 123 -10.30 -14.89 21.73
N LYS A 124 -10.00 -14.51 20.49
CA LYS A 124 -9.84 -15.47 19.38
C LYS A 124 -8.41 -15.99 19.22
N LEU A 125 -7.42 -15.15 19.47
CA LEU A 125 -6.00 -15.51 19.29
C LEU A 125 -5.26 -15.75 20.62
N GLY A 126 -5.88 -15.46 21.77
CA GLY A 126 -5.24 -15.53 23.06
C GLY A 126 -4.15 -14.47 23.24
N LEU A 127 -4.31 -13.25 22.66
CA LEU A 127 -3.36 -12.16 22.83
C LEU A 127 -3.23 -11.81 24.33
N PRO A 128 -2.02 -11.93 24.94
CA PRO A 128 -1.85 -11.59 26.33
C PRO A 128 -2.08 -10.10 26.59
N ARG A 129 -2.82 -9.75 27.63
CA ARG A 129 -3.15 -8.36 27.99
C ARG A 129 -1.89 -7.47 28.08
N ARG A 130 -0.83 -7.96 28.71
CA ARG A 130 0.47 -7.29 28.79
C ARG A 130 1.04 -6.92 27.43
N VAL A 131 0.89 -7.81 26.44
CA VAL A 131 1.38 -7.55 25.07
C VAL A 131 0.46 -6.57 24.36
N ALA A 132 -0.86 -6.68 24.54
CA ALA A 132 -1.83 -5.75 23.98
C ALA A 132 -1.55 -4.29 24.41
N GLU A 133 -1.31 -4.07 25.70
CA GLU A 133 -0.94 -2.75 26.25
C GLU A 133 0.35 -2.21 25.64
N LYS A 134 1.35 -3.07 25.40
CA LYS A 134 2.60 -2.66 24.72
C LYS A 134 2.38 -2.34 23.23
N LEU A 135 1.54 -3.11 22.54
CA LEU A 135 1.23 -2.86 21.13
C LEU A 135 0.50 -1.54 20.94
N LEU A 136 -0.42 -1.16 21.85
CA LEU A 136 -1.08 0.16 21.84
C LEU A 136 -0.10 1.32 22.00
N GLN A 137 1.01 1.13 22.73
CA GLN A 137 2.06 2.14 22.89
C GLN A 137 3.06 2.16 21.73
N MET A 138 2.92 1.27 20.74
CA MET A 138 3.86 1.15 19.64
C MET A 138 3.47 2.11 18.50
N SER A 139 4.39 3.02 18.15
CA SER A 139 4.17 3.89 16.99
C SER A 139 4.18 3.12 15.67
N ALA A 140 3.48 3.62 14.65
CA ALA A 140 3.45 3.05 13.31
C ALA A 140 4.86 2.82 12.73
N SER A 141 5.77 3.80 12.87
CA SER A 141 7.17 3.68 12.44
C SER A 141 7.94 2.56 13.15
N THR A 142 7.60 2.28 14.41
CA THR A 142 8.21 1.18 15.17
C THR A 142 7.66 -0.16 14.68
N MET A 143 6.35 -0.26 14.45
CA MET A 143 5.73 -1.44 13.83
C MET A 143 6.33 -1.73 12.45
N ASP A 144 6.50 -0.70 11.60
CA ASP A 144 7.11 -0.85 10.28
C ASP A 144 8.51 -1.44 10.33
N ARG A 145 9.37 -0.92 11.23
CA ARG A 145 10.73 -1.45 11.40
C ARG A 145 10.72 -2.91 11.87
N LYS A 146 9.81 -3.27 12.77
CA LYS A 146 9.69 -4.64 13.29
C LYS A 146 9.09 -5.61 12.25
N LEU A 147 8.14 -5.16 11.43
CA LEU A 147 7.50 -5.95 10.38
C LEU A 147 8.32 -6.02 9.07
N ALA A 148 9.34 -5.20 8.88
CA ALA A 148 10.06 -5.07 7.60
C ALA A 148 10.62 -6.38 7.06
N SER A 149 11.15 -7.26 7.90
CA SER A 149 11.67 -8.57 7.50
C SER A 149 10.56 -9.54 7.07
N PHE A 150 9.42 -9.48 7.73
CA PHE A 150 8.26 -10.32 7.43
C PHE A 150 7.56 -9.88 6.15
N ARG A 151 7.40 -8.58 5.94
CA ARG A 151 6.83 -8.02 4.69
C ARG A 151 7.65 -8.39 3.46
N ARG A 152 8.99 -8.36 3.53
CA ARG A 152 9.87 -8.75 2.41
C ARG A 152 9.69 -10.19 1.99
N ARG A 153 9.36 -11.10 2.89
CA ARG A 153 9.12 -12.52 2.59
C ARG A 153 7.80 -12.75 1.85
N ASP A 154 6.82 -11.88 2.06
CA ASP A 154 5.46 -12.03 1.54
C ASP A 154 5.23 -11.35 0.17
N MET A 155 6.22 -10.59 -0.35
CA MET A 155 6.08 -9.89 -1.64
C MET A 155 6.59 -10.75 -2.81
N ARG A 156 5.68 -11.28 -3.64
CA ARG A 156 5.96 -11.75 -5.00
C ARG A 156 5.47 -10.73 -6.02
N ARG A 157 6.23 -10.49 -7.09
CA ARG A 157 5.91 -9.54 -8.17
C ARG A 157 5.21 -10.24 -9.33
N GLU A 158 4.28 -9.56 -10.00
CA GLU A 158 3.65 -10.01 -11.24
C GLU A 158 3.43 -8.88 -12.25
N ASN A 159 3.43 -9.23 -13.55
CA ASN A 159 3.24 -8.35 -14.70
C ASN A 159 1.90 -8.65 -15.40
N THR A 160 1.24 -7.63 -15.98
CA THR A 160 -0.04 -7.75 -16.69
C THR A 160 -0.03 -7.08 -18.06
N GLY A 161 -0.80 -7.65 -19.02
CA GLY A 161 -0.95 -7.22 -20.41
C GLY A 161 -2.38 -6.77 -20.79
N THR A 162 -2.56 -6.19 -21.97
CA THR A 162 -3.62 -5.26 -22.42
C THR A 162 -4.55 -5.81 -23.50
N VAL A 163 -5.74 -5.20 -23.77
CA VAL A 163 -6.40 -4.98 -25.07
C VAL A 163 -7.72 -4.30 -25.30
N PRO A 164 -8.20 -3.91 -26.49
CA PRO A 164 -9.07 -2.74 -26.73
C PRO A 164 -10.50 -2.96 -27.28
N SER A 165 -11.30 -1.90 -27.26
CA SER A 165 -12.20 -1.25 -28.20
C SER A 165 -13.71 -1.50 -28.25
N LEU A 166 -14.48 -0.45 -27.83
CA LEU A 166 -15.76 0.05 -28.38
C LEU A 166 -16.15 1.38 -27.68
N TYR A 167 -15.75 2.57 -28.26
CA TYR A 167 -15.47 3.75 -27.44
C TYR A 167 -16.20 5.02 -27.80
N THR A 168 -17.28 5.05 -28.59
CA THR A 168 -17.80 6.33 -29.06
C THR A 168 -19.06 6.84 -28.36
N GLU A 169 -19.81 6.02 -27.66
CA GLU A 169 -21.13 6.42 -27.17
C GLU A 169 -21.25 6.64 -25.65
N ILE A 170 -20.30 6.12 -24.87
CA ILE A 170 -20.34 6.28 -23.40
C ILE A 170 -19.54 7.53 -23.02
N PRO A 171 -20.15 8.49 -22.25
CA PRO A 171 -19.47 9.69 -21.84
C PRO A 171 -18.18 9.42 -21.07
N LEU A 172 -17.16 10.24 -21.33
CA LEU A 172 -15.92 10.22 -20.57
C LEU A 172 -16.14 10.87 -19.22
N LYS A 173 -15.53 10.31 -18.17
CA LYS A 173 -15.46 10.90 -16.83
C LYS A 173 -14.99 12.36 -16.94
N PRO A 174 -15.75 13.35 -16.43
CA PRO A 174 -15.38 14.74 -16.51
C PRO A 174 -14.05 15.03 -15.80
N LEU A 175 -13.27 15.98 -16.37
CA LEU A 175 -12.00 16.41 -15.78
C LEU A 175 -12.23 17.15 -14.46
N GLY A 176 -11.54 16.72 -13.39
CA GLY A 176 -11.49 17.48 -12.14
C GLY A 176 -12.76 17.44 -11.29
N VAL A 177 -13.72 16.57 -11.59
CA VAL A 177 -14.88 16.39 -10.72
C VAL A 177 -14.43 15.90 -9.34
N ARG A 178 -14.65 16.76 -8.36
CA ARG A 178 -14.52 16.41 -6.95
C ARG A 178 -15.83 15.77 -6.51
N VAL A 179 -15.79 14.47 -6.25
CA VAL A 179 -16.93 13.77 -5.66
C VAL A 179 -17.08 14.24 -4.22
N THR A 180 -18.23 14.81 -3.90
CA THR A 180 -18.54 15.41 -2.58
C THR A 180 -19.56 14.62 -1.77
N GLU A 181 -20.16 13.59 -2.37
CA GLU A 181 -21.20 12.75 -1.77
C GLU A 181 -21.03 11.29 -2.21
N PRO A 182 -21.59 10.30 -1.47
CA PRO A 182 -21.64 8.91 -1.87
C PRO A 182 -22.46 8.67 -3.14
N GLY A 183 -22.25 7.53 -3.81
CA GLY A 183 -23.05 7.11 -4.96
C GLY A 183 -22.32 7.13 -6.31
N PHE A 184 -21.04 7.50 -6.33
CA PHE A 184 -20.18 7.43 -7.51
C PHE A 184 -19.26 6.22 -7.43
N ILE A 185 -19.62 5.16 -8.13
CA ILE A 185 -19.01 3.84 -7.99
C ILE A 185 -18.03 3.57 -9.12
N GLU A 186 -16.76 3.38 -8.80
CA GLU A 186 -15.77 2.81 -9.73
C GLU A 186 -15.92 1.29 -9.78
N ILE A 187 -16.03 0.73 -10.99
CA ILE A 187 -16.14 -0.71 -11.22
C ILE A 187 -14.94 -1.19 -12.02
N ASP A 188 -14.37 -2.31 -11.59
CA ASP A 188 -13.31 -3.01 -12.31
C ASP A 188 -13.48 -4.52 -12.21
N THR A 189 -12.76 -5.28 -13.05
CA THR A 189 -12.79 -6.74 -13.04
C THR A 189 -11.43 -7.36 -12.78
N VAL A 190 -11.44 -8.44 -12.03
CA VAL A 190 -10.24 -9.23 -11.74
C VAL A 190 -10.42 -10.64 -12.28
N ALA A 191 -9.54 -11.04 -13.21
CA ALA A 191 -9.52 -12.37 -13.81
C ALA A 191 -8.91 -13.41 -12.88
N HIS A 192 -9.59 -14.50 -12.59
CA HIS A 192 -9.03 -15.67 -11.92
C HIS A 192 -8.56 -16.70 -12.96
N CYS A 193 -7.66 -16.29 -13.85
CA CYS A 193 -7.21 -17.06 -15.00
C CYS A 193 -5.94 -17.90 -14.77
N GLY A 194 -5.22 -17.66 -13.66
CA GLY A 194 -3.88 -18.22 -13.49
C GLY A 194 -2.92 -17.74 -14.57
N GLY A 195 -2.15 -18.65 -15.11
CA GLY A 195 -1.18 -18.37 -16.18
C GLY A 195 -1.74 -18.33 -17.60
N SER A 196 -3.06 -18.53 -17.81
CA SER A 196 -3.68 -18.62 -19.16
C SER A 196 -5.04 -17.97 -19.21
N LEU A 197 -5.28 -17.16 -20.25
CA LEU A 197 -6.60 -16.56 -20.55
C LEU A 197 -7.51 -17.49 -21.36
N SER A 198 -7.06 -18.69 -21.74
CA SER A 198 -7.84 -19.66 -22.51
C SER A 198 -9.00 -20.23 -21.71
N GLY A 199 -10.15 -20.43 -22.35
CA GLY A 199 -11.35 -21.04 -21.76
C GLY A 199 -12.10 -20.13 -20.79
N THR A 200 -13.09 -20.66 -20.10
CA THR A 200 -13.93 -19.94 -19.16
C THR A 200 -13.40 -20.10 -17.74
N PHE A 201 -13.41 -19.05 -16.98
CA PHE A 201 -12.96 -19.01 -15.57
C PHE A 201 -13.75 -17.94 -14.82
N VAL A 202 -13.57 -17.91 -13.51
CA VAL A 202 -14.24 -16.94 -12.64
C VAL A 202 -13.61 -15.56 -12.79
N TRP A 203 -14.45 -14.54 -12.77
CA TRP A 203 -14.10 -13.13 -12.66
C TRP A 203 -14.68 -12.55 -11.38
N THR A 204 -14.05 -11.58 -10.81
CA THR A 204 -14.61 -10.80 -9.71
C THR A 204 -14.80 -9.36 -10.16
N LEU A 205 -16.03 -8.85 -10.05
CA LEU A 205 -16.32 -7.43 -10.14
C LEU A 205 -16.02 -6.78 -8.79
N THR A 206 -15.31 -5.67 -8.81
CA THR A 206 -14.99 -4.85 -7.63
C THR A 206 -15.66 -3.49 -7.81
N ALA A 207 -16.60 -3.15 -6.92
CA ALA A 207 -17.34 -1.89 -6.92
C ALA A 207 -16.90 -1.04 -5.74
N THR A 208 -16.35 0.15 -5.99
CA THR A 208 -15.82 1.04 -4.94
C THR A 208 -16.45 2.41 -5.04
N ASP A 209 -17.11 2.86 -3.96
CA ASP A 209 -17.55 4.24 -3.85
C ASP A 209 -16.37 5.18 -3.64
N ILE A 210 -16.26 6.20 -4.51
CA ILE A 210 -15.12 7.13 -4.50
C ILE A 210 -15.12 8.02 -3.26
N PHE A 211 -16.29 8.37 -2.74
CA PHE A 211 -16.39 9.27 -1.61
C PHE A 211 -16.03 8.58 -0.30
N THR A 212 -16.62 7.43 -0.01
CA THR A 212 -16.42 6.69 1.27
C THR A 212 -15.26 5.70 1.23
N ASN A 213 -14.83 5.26 0.04
CA ASN A 213 -14.01 4.06 -0.21
C ASN A 213 -14.70 2.74 0.18
N MET A 214 -16.03 2.74 0.37
CA MET A 214 -16.79 1.51 0.59
C MET A 214 -16.71 0.62 -0.64
N THR A 215 -16.38 -0.66 -0.43
CA THR A 215 -16.07 -1.58 -1.53
C THR A 215 -16.83 -2.88 -1.35
N PHE A 216 -17.51 -3.30 -2.42
CA PHE A 216 -18.15 -4.60 -2.52
C PHE A 216 -17.61 -5.38 -3.71
N CYS A 217 -17.64 -6.70 -3.60
CA CYS A 217 -17.14 -7.61 -4.63
C CYS A 217 -18.18 -8.67 -4.96
N ARG A 218 -18.24 -9.04 -6.25
CA ARG A 218 -19.10 -10.10 -6.75
C ARG A 218 -18.37 -10.97 -7.76
N ALA A 219 -18.33 -12.28 -7.53
CA ALA A 219 -17.78 -13.25 -8.47
C ALA A 219 -18.84 -13.65 -9.50
N VAL A 220 -18.40 -13.85 -10.76
CA VAL A 220 -19.20 -14.35 -11.88
C VAL A 220 -18.42 -15.41 -12.66
N TYR A 221 -19.11 -16.33 -13.32
CA TYR A 221 -18.47 -17.31 -14.19
C TYR A 221 -18.52 -16.85 -15.66
N GLY A 222 -17.35 -16.55 -16.22
CA GLY A 222 -17.25 -15.90 -17.52
C GLY A 222 -17.65 -14.43 -17.50
N LYS A 223 -17.81 -13.83 -18.69
CA LYS A 223 -18.14 -12.40 -18.87
C LYS A 223 -19.36 -12.25 -19.80
N SER A 224 -20.41 -13.05 -19.63
CA SER A 224 -21.64 -12.85 -20.39
C SER A 224 -22.33 -11.55 -19.95
N ALA A 225 -22.91 -10.80 -20.90
CA ALA A 225 -23.58 -9.54 -20.58
C ALA A 225 -24.72 -9.71 -19.57
N PRO A 226 -25.60 -10.72 -19.65
CA PRO A 226 -26.60 -10.96 -18.60
C PRO A 226 -26.01 -11.23 -17.23
N GLY A 227 -24.89 -11.98 -17.15
CA GLY A 227 -24.19 -12.26 -15.89
C GLY A 227 -23.56 -11.01 -15.28
N ILE A 228 -23.04 -10.09 -16.09
CA ILE A 228 -22.51 -8.79 -15.65
C ILE A 228 -23.65 -7.89 -15.17
N VAL A 229 -24.78 -7.82 -15.89
CA VAL A 229 -25.96 -7.04 -15.48
C VAL A 229 -26.48 -7.50 -14.12
N ASP A 230 -26.66 -8.82 -13.93
CA ASP A 230 -27.08 -9.41 -12.66
C ASP A 230 -26.10 -9.05 -11.52
N ALA A 231 -24.81 -9.20 -11.78
CA ALA A 231 -23.78 -8.88 -10.79
C ALA A 231 -23.75 -7.39 -10.39
N LEU A 232 -23.93 -6.49 -11.36
CA LEU A 232 -23.98 -5.04 -11.13
C LEU A 232 -25.23 -4.65 -10.33
N GLY A 233 -26.41 -5.23 -10.69
CA GLY A 233 -27.64 -5.00 -9.94
C GLY A 233 -27.55 -5.49 -8.49
N HIS A 234 -26.90 -6.63 -8.27
CA HIS A 234 -26.65 -7.12 -6.93
C HIS A 234 -25.68 -6.21 -6.14
N LEU A 235 -24.58 -5.76 -6.76
CA LEU A 235 -23.62 -4.85 -6.16
C LEU A 235 -24.26 -3.50 -5.81
N GLU A 236 -25.11 -2.97 -6.68
CA GLU A 236 -25.89 -1.74 -6.41
C GLU A 236 -26.67 -1.87 -5.11
N GLY A 237 -27.42 -2.96 -4.93
CA GLY A 237 -28.23 -3.22 -3.75
C GLY A 237 -27.45 -3.44 -2.45
N MET A 238 -26.11 -3.62 -2.53
CA MET A 238 -25.26 -3.75 -1.35
C MET A 238 -24.85 -2.40 -0.74
N PHE A 239 -24.90 -1.31 -1.51
CA PHE A 239 -24.58 0.03 -0.99
C PHE A 239 -25.72 0.54 -0.13
N PRO A 240 -25.45 1.10 1.07
CA PRO A 240 -26.47 1.67 1.96
C PRO A 240 -26.90 3.09 1.58
N PHE A 241 -26.67 3.49 0.35
CA PHE A 241 -27.01 4.78 -0.23
C PHE A 241 -27.35 4.62 -1.72
N GLN A 242 -27.99 5.63 -2.30
CA GLN A 242 -28.33 5.63 -3.71
C GLN A 242 -27.08 5.67 -4.59
N VAL A 243 -27.02 4.76 -5.56
CA VAL A 243 -25.99 4.78 -6.60
C VAL A 243 -26.43 5.70 -7.74
N HIS A 244 -25.60 6.70 -8.05
CA HIS A 244 -25.88 7.70 -9.09
C HIS A 244 -25.16 7.41 -10.39
N THR A 245 -23.93 6.89 -10.30
CA THR A 245 -23.07 6.71 -11.46
C THR A 245 -22.20 5.47 -11.31
N PHE A 246 -22.14 4.66 -12.35
CA PHE A 246 -21.11 3.65 -12.54
C PHE A 246 -20.01 4.20 -13.46
N TRP A 247 -18.77 4.17 -12.95
CA TRP A 247 -17.59 4.48 -13.72
C TRP A 247 -16.83 3.20 -14.04
N PHE A 248 -16.78 2.87 -15.33
CA PHE A 248 -16.06 1.70 -15.81
C PHE A 248 -14.67 2.07 -16.31
N ASP A 249 -13.78 1.07 -16.29
CA ASP A 249 -12.63 1.13 -17.17
C ASP A 249 -13.10 0.97 -18.64
N ASN A 250 -12.12 0.94 -19.57
CA ASN A 250 -12.46 0.76 -20.97
C ASN A 250 -12.63 -0.75 -21.33
N GLY A 251 -13.04 -1.59 -20.40
CA GLY A 251 -13.30 -3.01 -20.63
C GLY A 251 -14.54 -3.24 -21.51
N THR A 252 -14.40 -4.08 -22.52
CA THR A 252 -15.50 -4.42 -23.45
C THR A 252 -16.68 -5.11 -22.77
N GLU A 253 -16.45 -5.73 -21.62
CA GLU A 253 -17.48 -6.36 -20.79
C GLU A 253 -18.52 -5.40 -20.23
N PHE A 254 -18.12 -4.13 -20.01
CA PHE A 254 -18.99 -3.08 -19.49
C PHE A 254 -19.54 -2.17 -20.58
N ILE A 255 -18.79 -2.06 -21.67
CA ILE A 255 -19.11 -1.19 -22.81
C ILE A 255 -19.88 -2.04 -23.83
N ASN A 256 -21.08 -2.47 -23.45
CA ASN A 256 -22.01 -3.15 -24.33
C ASN A 256 -23.43 -2.58 -24.15
N GLU A 257 -24.26 -2.79 -25.16
CA GLU A 257 -25.60 -2.23 -25.24
C GLU A 257 -26.50 -2.73 -24.10
N GLU A 258 -26.42 -4.02 -23.75
CA GLU A 258 -27.23 -4.64 -22.70
C GLU A 258 -26.96 -4.00 -21.33
N VAL A 259 -25.70 -3.79 -20.95
CA VAL A 259 -25.34 -3.14 -19.68
C VAL A 259 -25.82 -1.69 -19.67
N CYS A 260 -25.61 -0.97 -20.80
CA CYS A 260 -26.02 0.43 -20.91
C CYS A 260 -27.54 0.57 -20.79
N GLU A 261 -28.31 -0.30 -21.46
CA GLU A 261 -29.77 -0.27 -21.43
C GLU A 261 -30.34 -0.66 -20.07
N ALA A 262 -29.78 -1.68 -19.43
CA ALA A 262 -30.26 -2.17 -18.13
C ALA A 262 -30.25 -1.10 -17.03
N PHE A 263 -29.31 -0.16 -17.09
CA PHE A 263 -29.14 0.84 -16.03
C PHE A 263 -29.58 2.26 -16.43
N LYS A 264 -29.48 2.64 -17.70
CA LYS A 264 -29.91 3.98 -18.19
C LYS A 264 -31.44 4.11 -18.35
N ARG A 265 -32.14 3.01 -18.67
CA ARG A 265 -33.58 3.02 -18.97
C ARG A 265 -34.48 2.76 -17.77
N ARG A 266 -33.95 2.74 -16.56
CA ARG A 266 -34.77 2.62 -15.36
C ARG A 266 -35.57 3.90 -15.17
N GLU A 267 -36.90 3.78 -15.10
CA GLU A 267 -37.82 4.93 -14.97
C GLU A 267 -37.67 5.62 -13.61
N ASP A 268 -37.50 4.86 -12.53
CA ASP A 268 -37.50 5.42 -11.18
C ASP A 268 -36.16 5.99 -10.73
N LEU A 269 -35.03 5.35 -11.08
CA LEU A 269 -33.69 5.74 -10.63
C LEU A 269 -32.64 5.40 -11.70
N PRO A 270 -32.48 6.19 -12.75
CA PRO A 270 -31.51 5.92 -13.80
C PRO A 270 -30.09 6.11 -13.27
N ILE A 271 -29.25 5.09 -13.48
CA ILE A 271 -27.82 5.17 -13.16
C ILE A 271 -27.07 5.66 -14.40
N ARG A 272 -26.29 6.73 -14.22
CA ARG A 272 -25.40 7.20 -15.27
C ARG A 272 -24.26 6.22 -15.48
N ILE A 273 -23.95 5.94 -16.73
CA ILE A 273 -22.80 5.13 -17.10
C ILE A 273 -21.76 6.06 -17.74
N GLU A 274 -20.59 6.10 -17.16
CA GLU A 274 -19.46 6.89 -17.61
C GLU A 274 -18.21 6.00 -17.69
N ARG A 275 -17.23 6.37 -18.52
CA ARG A 275 -15.99 5.62 -18.70
C ARG A 275 -14.76 6.44 -18.42
N SER A 276 -13.70 5.76 -18.01
CA SER A 276 -12.38 6.36 -17.83
C SER A 276 -11.77 6.79 -19.17
N ARG A 277 -10.93 7.81 -19.15
CA ARG A 277 -10.25 8.27 -20.35
C ARG A 277 -9.18 7.26 -20.77
N PRO A 278 -9.06 6.97 -22.09
CA PRO A 278 -8.02 6.09 -22.59
C PRO A 278 -6.61 6.59 -22.18
N TYR A 279 -5.72 5.66 -21.83
CA TYR A 279 -4.32 5.92 -21.46
C TYR A 279 -4.10 6.84 -20.23
N ARG A 280 -5.10 7.08 -19.37
CA ARG A 280 -4.98 7.86 -18.14
C ARG A 280 -5.07 6.96 -16.90
N LYS A 281 -3.99 6.24 -16.58
CA LYS A 281 -3.90 5.36 -15.38
C LYS A 281 -4.30 6.03 -14.06
N ASN A 282 -4.25 7.35 -13.98
CA ASN A 282 -4.66 8.08 -12.77
C ASN A 282 -6.17 8.15 -12.55
N ASP A 283 -6.99 7.82 -13.55
CA ASP A 283 -8.45 7.91 -13.46
C ASP A 283 -9.05 6.72 -12.68
N GLN A 284 -8.26 5.65 -12.45
CA GLN A 284 -8.68 4.40 -11.77
C GLN A 284 -7.82 4.02 -10.57
N ALA A 285 -7.01 4.93 -10.08
CA ALA A 285 -6.07 4.65 -8.97
C ALA A 285 -6.74 4.13 -7.68
N HIS A 286 -8.05 4.30 -7.51
CA HIS A 286 -8.80 3.83 -6.33
C HIS A 286 -9.13 2.34 -6.44
N VAL A 287 -9.52 1.87 -7.63
CA VAL A 287 -9.91 0.48 -7.87
C VAL A 287 -8.71 -0.47 -7.97
N GLU A 288 -7.60 -0.06 -8.59
CA GLU A 288 -6.40 -0.92 -8.70
C GLU A 288 -5.87 -1.36 -7.32
N GLU A 289 -5.87 -0.46 -6.32
CA GLU A 289 -5.51 -0.81 -4.95
C GLU A 289 -6.51 -1.80 -4.34
N LYS A 290 -7.79 -1.66 -4.67
CA LYS A 290 -8.85 -2.52 -4.16
C LYS A 290 -8.82 -3.92 -4.75
N ASN A 291 -8.49 -4.07 -6.02
CA ASN A 291 -8.32 -5.36 -6.67
C ASN A 291 -7.27 -6.22 -5.95
N TRP A 292 -6.18 -5.60 -5.51
CA TRP A 292 -5.20 -6.33 -4.75
C TRP A 292 -5.70 -6.68 -3.34
N THR A 293 -6.23 -5.70 -2.59
CA THR A 293 -6.65 -5.89 -1.18
C THR A 293 -7.91 -6.73 -1.03
N HIS A 294 -8.88 -6.62 -1.95
CA HIS A 294 -10.17 -7.28 -1.83
C HIS A 294 -10.23 -8.61 -2.57
N VAL A 295 -9.44 -8.79 -3.63
CA VAL A 295 -9.50 -9.99 -4.46
C VAL A 295 -8.23 -10.83 -4.34
N ARG A 296 -7.06 -10.24 -4.67
CA ARG A 296 -5.81 -11.00 -4.74
C ARG A 296 -5.30 -11.48 -3.38
N GLN A 297 -5.46 -10.69 -2.33
CA GLN A 297 -5.11 -11.13 -0.97
C GLN A 297 -5.96 -12.31 -0.48
N LEU A 298 -7.21 -12.41 -0.94
CA LEU A 298 -8.14 -13.44 -0.51
C LEU A 298 -7.99 -14.71 -1.32
N PHE A 299 -8.01 -14.60 -2.67
CA PHE A 299 -8.05 -15.76 -3.58
C PHE A 299 -6.74 -15.99 -4.35
N GLY A 300 -5.75 -15.11 -4.21
CA GLY A 300 -4.48 -15.27 -4.92
C GLY A 300 -4.58 -15.04 -6.41
N TYR A 301 -3.69 -15.72 -7.15
CA TYR A 301 -3.54 -15.61 -8.59
C TYR A 301 -3.82 -16.93 -9.31
N GLU A 302 -4.18 -17.96 -8.59
CA GLU A 302 -4.47 -19.26 -9.14
C GLU A 302 -5.71 -19.23 -10.04
N ARG A 303 -5.78 -20.20 -10.97
CA ARG A 303 -6.92 -20.35 -11.85
C ARG A 303 -8.12 -20.93 -11.08
N ILE A 304 -9.28 -20.28 -11.23
CA ILE A 304 -10.55 -20.75 -10.70
C ILE A 304 -11.51 -20.95 -11.89
N ASP A 305 -11.67 -22.16 -12.36
CA ASP A 305 -12.51 -22.50 -13.51
C ASP A 305 -13.72 -23.37 -13.15
N ASN A 306 -13.93 -23.65 -11.86
CA ASN A 306 -15.11 -24.36 -11.40
C ASN A 306 -16.27 -23.38 -11.14
N PRO A 307 -17.41 -23.47 -11.85
CA PRO A 307 -18.54 -22.56 -11.66
C PRO A 307 -19.14 -22.64 -10.23
N LYS A 308 -19.01 -23.78 -9.53
CA LYS A 308 -19.46 -23.92 -8.13
C LYS A 308 -18.70 -23.02 -7.18
N ALA A 309 -17.49 -22.59 -7.52
CA ALA A 309 -16.71 -21.67 -6.72
C ALA A 309 -17.38 -20.29 -6.58
N VAL A 310 -18.14 -19.84 -7.58
CA VAL A 310 -18.83 -18.54 -7.58
C VAL A 310 -19.72 -18.37 -6.36
N ALA A 311 -20.55 -19.36 -6.04
CA ALA A 311 -21.44 -19.29 -4.88
C ALA A 311 -20.68 -19.20 -3.54
N ILE A 312 -19.55 -19.92 -3.44
CA ILE A 312 -18.70 -19.89 -2.26
C ILE A 312 -18.01 -18.54 -2.13
N MET A 313 -17.43 -18.04 -3.22
CA MET A 313 -16.76 -16.73 -3.27
C MET A 313 -17.72 -15.60 -2.89
N ASN A 314 -18.93 -15.60 -3.46
CA ASN A 314 -19.94 -14.58 -3.17
C ASN A 314 -20.37 -14.63 -1.70
N ARG A 315 -20.57 -15.80 -1.14
CA ARG A 315 -20.88 -15.93 0.30
C ARG A 315 -19.75 -15.40 1.19
N ILE A 316 -18.48 -15.60 0.82
CA ILE A 316 -17.33 -15.06 1.55
C ILE A 316 -17.29 -13.53 1.44
N TYR A 317 -17.48 -12.98 0.23
CA TYR A 317 -17.54 -11.54 0.01
C TYR A 317 -18.65 -10.89 0.83
N GLU A 318 -19.87 -11.40 0.73
CA GLU A 318 -21.04 -10.79 1.37
C GLU A 318 -21.01 -10.89 2.89
N ARG A 319 -20.61 -12.04 3.45
CA ARG A 319 -20.76 -12.31 4.88
C ARG A 319 -19.53 -12.04 5.72
N ALA A 320 -18.36 -11.94 5.10
CA ALA A 320 -17.11 -11.82 5.86
C ALA A 320 -16.17 -10.74 5.31
N TRP A 321 -15.79 -10.85 4.06
CA TRP A 321 -14.66 -10.06 3.54
C TRP A 321 -15.00 -8.59 3.31
N CYS A 322 -16.10 -8.29 2.60
CA CYS A 322 -16.53 -6.92 2.40
C CYS A 322 -16.95 -6.23 3.71
N PRO A 323 -17.74 -6.87 4.61
CA PRO A 323 -18.01 -6.33 5.93
C PRO A 323 -16.74 -6.02 6.74
N LEU A 324 -15.75 -6.93 6.74
CA LEU A 324 -14.48 -6.71 7.42
C LEU A 324 -13.79 -5.43 6.94
N HIS A 325 -13.70 -5.22 5.63
CA HIS A 325 -13.04 -4.06 5.05
C HIS A 325 -13.83 -2.76 5.17
N ASN A 326 -15.15 -2.83 5.14
CA ASN A 326 -16.01 -1.64 5.19
C ASN A 326 -16.26 -1.14 6.61
N PHE A 327 -16.35 -2.03 7.59
CA PHE A 327 -16.74 -1.67 8.96
C PHE A 327 -15.59 -1.71 9.97
N TYR A 328 -14.54 -2.53 9.74
CA TYR A 328 -13.54 -2.79 10.76
C TYR A 328 -12.10 -2.43 10.38
N LEU A 329 -11.78 -2.31 9.08
CA LEU A 329 -10.42 -1.99 8.62
C LEU A 329 -10.32 -0.54 8.15
N PRO A 330 -9.62 0.34 8.91
CA PRO A 330 -9.41 1.72 8.49
C PRO A 330 -8.62 1.82 7.19
N GLN A 331 -8.98 2.78 6.38
CA GLN A 331 -8.35 3.10 5.10
C GLN A 331 -7.97 4.57 5.07
N SER A 332 -6.84 4.88 4.44
CA SER A 332 -6.43 6.26 4.18
C SER A 332 -6.92 6.72 2.82
N LYS A 333 -7.29 7.99 2.70
CA LYS A 333 -7.72 8.62 1.46
C LYS A 333 -6.86 9.83 1.15
N THR A 334 -6.48 10.01 -0.12
CA THR A 334 -5.82 11.23 -0.56
C THR A 334 -6.84 12.35 -0.66
N ILE A 335 -6.73 13.37 0.21
CA ILE A 335 -7.61 14.53 0.25
C ILE A 335 -7.21 15.55 -0.81
N GLU A 336 -5.89 15.72 -1.01
CA GLU A 336 -5.35 16.74 -1.90
C GLU A 336 -4.10 16.23 -2.61
N LYS A 337 -3.97 16.57 -3.90
CA LYS A 337 -2.75 16.35 -4.69
C LYS A 337 -2.28 17.70 -5.19
N SER A 338 -1.09 18.12 -4.78
CA SER A 338 -0.44 19.32 -5.30
C SER A 338 0.86 18.95 -6.02
N ARG A 339 1.18 19.66 -7.10
CA ARG A 339 2.41 19.46 -7.86
C ARG A 339 3.35 20.64 -7.61
N ILE A 340 4.54 20.33 -7.08
CA ILE A 340 5.60 21.32 -6.86
C ILE A 340 6.79 20.91 -7.73
N GLY A 341 6.94 21.54 -8.88
CA GLY A 341 7.94 21.15 -9.89
C GLY A 341 7.70 19.73 -10.41
N ALA A 342 8.69 18.86 -10.31
CA ALA A 342 8.61 17.43 -10.71
C ALA A 342 7.98 16.53 -9.64
N ARG A 343 7.74 17.01 -8.41
CA ARG A 343 7.24 16.20 -7.28
C ARG A 343 5.75 16.38 -7.07
N ILE A 344 5.05 15.25 -6.85
CA ILE A 344 3.65 15.25 -6.42
C ILE A 344 3.61 15.13 -4.91
N ARG A 345 3.03 16.12 -4.24
CA ARG A 345 2.66 16.05 -2.82
C ARG A 345 1.23 15.55 -2.71
N ARG A 346 1.02 14.59 -1.80
CA ARG A 346 -0.31 14.07 -1.46
C ARG A 346 -0.58 14.38 0.01
N LYS A 347 -1.72 14.98 0.29
CA LYS A 347 -2.23 15.13 1.66
C LYS A 347 -3.21 13.96 1.87
N ILE A 348 -2.96 13.18 2.91
CA ILE A 348 -3.72 11.97 3.25
C ILE A 348 -4.51 12.27 4.51
N ASP A 349 -5.75 11.78 4.61
CA ASP A 349 -6.58 11.89 5.80
C ASP A 349 -6.10 10.94 6.93
N LYS A 350 -6.67 11.11 8.11
CA LYS A 350 -6.51 10.11 9.18
C LYS A 350 -7.18 8.81 8.75
N PRO A 351 -6.53 7.64 8.97
CA PRO A 351 -7.13 6.36 8.66
C PRO A 351 -8.46 6.19 9.41
N GLN A 352 -9.52 5.90 8.66
CA GLN A 352 -10.85 5.61 9.20
C GLN A 352 -11.57 4.59 8.32
N THR A 353 -12.56 3.89 8.86
CA THR A 353 -13.31 2.91 8.07
C THR A 353 -14.19 3.60 7.03
N PRO A 354 -14.50 2.95 5.89
CA PRO A 354 -15.49 3.45 4.95
C PRO A 354 -16.83 3.79 5.60
N PHE A 355 -17.27 2.99 6.56
CA PHE A 355 -18.49 3.21 7.30
C PHE A 355 -18.44 4.50 8.15
N HIS A 356 -17.34 4.76 8.85
CA HIS A 356 -17.18 6.04 9.58
C HIS A 356 -17.23 7.25 8.65
N ARG A 357 -16.67 7.15 7.43
CA ARG A 357 -16.78 8.24 6.44
C ARG A 357 -18.22 8.45 6.01
N LEU A 358 -18.98 7.38 5.84
CA LEU A 358 -20.41 7.48 5.51
C LEU A 358 -21.20 8.17 6.62
N GLN A 359 -20.95 7.82 7.88
CA GLN A 359 -21.62 8.46 9.03
C GLN A 359 -21.34 9.95 9.15
N GLN A 360 -20.26 10.46 8.58
CA GLN A 360 -19.92 11.89 8.60
C GLN A 360 -20.63 12.68 7.49
N THR A 361 -21.41 12.05 6.62
CA THR A 361 -22.13 12.70 5.52
C THR A 361 -23.57 13.07 5.86
N GLY A 362 -24.11 12.55 6.92
CA GLY A 362 -25.45 12.82 7.41
C GLY A 362 -25.40 13.28 8.80
#